data_5be7c22357884c8ca16b7b28b297e059
#
_entry.id   5be7c22357884c8ca16b7b28b297e059
#
_cell.length_a   1.000
_cell.length_b   1.000
_cell.length_c   1.000
_cell.angle_alpha   90.00
_cell.angle_beta   90.00
_cell.angle_gamma   90.00
#
_symmetry.space_group_name_H-M   'P 1'
#
loop_
_entity.id
_entity.type
_entity.pdbx_description
1 polymer ?
#
loop_
_entity_poly.entity_id
_entity_poly.type
_entity_poly.pdbx_seq_one_letter_code
_entity_poly.pdbx_strand_id
1 'polypeptide(L)'
;MTPAPAPGRKEVAVTKMQAQTEHTEFGYNSKIEGDVVLTTVDAALAWFRKNSVWPMPMGLACCAIELMAAGASRFDISRFGSEVMRFSPRQSDCMIVAGTVSYKMAASLRRIWDQMPEPRWCIAMGACASTGGMYRSYAVLQGVDNIVPVDIYISGCPPRPEAVLDALMKIQDKIGKQPVLQDTVIAKALHFHGTGTPAGEEVSP
;
A
#
# COMPACT_ATOMS: atom_id res chain seq x y z
N MET A 1 22.74 -15.56 -37.70
CA MET A 1 22.00 -16.11 -36.54
C MET A 1 21.62 -14.97 -35.65
N THR A 2 20.40 -14.47 -35.77
CA THR A 2 19.84 -13.41 -34.92
C THR A 2 19.27 -14.05 -33.66
N PRO A 3 19.59 -13.54 -32.47
CA PRO A 3 19.01 -14.07 -31.23
C PRO A 3 17.49 -13.74 -31.16
N ALA A 4 16.72 -14.70 -30.67
CA ALA A 4 15.28 -14.58 -30.48
C ALA A 4 14.93 -13.46 -29.49
N PRO A 5 13.84 -12.71 -29.70
CA PRO A 5 13.42 -11.66 -28.77
C PRO A 5 12.93 -12.28 -27.46
N ALA A 6 13.38 -11.69 -26.35
CA ALA A 6 12.93 -12.09 -25.00
C ALA A 6 11.41 -11.90 -24.85
N PRO A 7 10.71 -12.80 -24.12
CA PRO A 7 9.26 -12.72 -23.96
C PRO A 7 8.84 -11.43 -23.27
N GLY A 8 7.84 -10.80 -23.85
CA GLY A 8 7.48 -9.40 -23.65
C GLY A 8 7.05 -9.04 -22.25
N ARG A 9 7.77 -8.08 -21.71
CA ARG A 9 7.46 -7.33 -20.47
C ARG A 9 6.04 -6.70 -20.47
N LYS A 10 5.37 -6.65 -21.62
CA LYS A 10 4.02 -6.10 -21.81
C LYS A 10 2.89 -7.07 -21.40
N GLU A 11 3.06 -8.37 -21.57
CA GLU A 11 2.04 -9.35 -21.19
C GLU A 11 1.90 -9.52 -19.68
N VAL A 12 3.01 -9.46 -18.95
CA VAL A 12 2.99 -9.57 -17.49
C VAL A 12 2.31 -8.35 -16.83
N ALA A 13 2.45 -7.16 -17.44
CA ALA A 13 1.79 -5.94 -16.94
C ALA A 13 0.27 -5.97 -17.20
N VAL A 14 -0.16 -6.46 -18.35
CA VAL A 14 -1.59 -6.56 -18.70
C VAL A 14 -2.29 -7.60 -17.83
N THR A 15 -1.65 -8.75 -17.58
CA THR A 15 -2.21 -9.80 -16.71
C THR A 15 -2.31 -9.33 -15.25
N LYS A 16 -1.36 -8.53 -14.76
CA LYS A 16 -1.45 -7.92 -13.43
C LYS A 16 -2.53 -6.85 -13.32
N MET A 17 -2.77 -6.08 -14.37
CA MET A 17 -3.88 -5.11 -14.41
C MET A 17 -5.25 -5.79 -14.47
N GLN A 18 -5.37 -6.90 -15.19
CA GLN A 18 -6.63 -7.66 -15.27
C GLN A 18 -6.95 -8.40 -13.97
N ALA A 19 -5.94 -8.90 -13.25
CA ALA A 19 -6.14 -9.49 -11.92
C ALA A 19 -6.59 -8.49 -10.85
N GLN A 20 -6.39 -7.20 -11.06
CA GLN A 20 -6.83 -6.14 -10.13
C GLN A 20 -8.26 -5.66 -10.39
N THR A 21 -8.86 -5.98 -11.54
CA THR A 21 -10.22 -5.54 -11.89
C THR A 21 -11.31 -6.55 -11.56
N GLU A 22 -10.98 -7.81 -11.24
CA GLU A 22 -11.95 -8.85 -10.95
C GLU A 22 -12.44 -8.90 -9.48
N HIS A 23 -11.95 -8.03 -8.59
CA HIS A 23 -12.40 -8.00 -7.19
C HIS A 23 -13.42 -6.91 -6.87
N THR A 24 -14.21 -6.43 -7.84
CA THR A 24 -15.24 -5.41 -7.61
C THR A 24 -16.67 -5.94 -7.49
N GLU A 25 -16.85 -7.24 -7.31
CA GLU A 25 -18.16 -7.77 -6.92
C GLU A 25 -18.16 -8.05 -5.42
N PHE A 26 -18.66 -7.09 -4.66
CA PHE A 26 -19.00 -7.25 -3.25
C PHE A 26 -20.23 -8.16 -3.16
N GLY A 27 -20.00 -9.46 -3.35
CA GLY A 27 -20.98 -10.51 -3.11
C GLY A 27 -21.19 -10.65 -1.61
N TYR A 28 -22.16 -9.93 -1.07
CA TYR A 28 -22.68 -10.14 0.26
C TYR A 28 -23.37 -11.51 0.29
N ASN A 29 -22.61 -12.56 0.55
CA ASN A 29 -23.15 -13.89 0.76
C ASN A 29 -23.69 -14.01 2.20
N SER A 30 -24.99 -13.83 2.30
CA SER A 30 -25.80 -14.05 3.49
C SER A 30 -25.84 -15.54 3.87
N LYS A 31 -24.82 -16.03 4.53
CA LYS A 31 -24.85 -17.32 5.25
C LYS A 31 -24.35 -17.10 6.67
N ILE A 32 -25.13 -16.32 7.46
CA ILE A 32 -24.65 -15.88 8.76
C ILE A 32 -25.80 -15.72 9.73
N GLU A 33 -26.25 -16.83 10.31
CA GLU A 33 -27.09 -16.85 11.50
C GLU A 33 -26.28 -16.90 12.81
N GLY A 34 -25.13 -16.26 12.87
CA GLY A 34 -24.28 -16.11 14.05
C GLY A 34 -23.40 -14.88 13.99
N ASP A 35 -23.30 -14.24 12.83
CA ASP A 35 -22.25 -13.29 12.52
C ASP A 35 -22.65 -11.80 12.52
N VAL A 36 -23.88 -11.46 12.88
CA VAL A 36 -24.33 -10.05 12.88
C VAL A 36 -23.46 -9.20 13.81
N VAL A 37 -23.06 -9.74 14.96
CA VAL A 37 -22.20 -9.04 15.91
C VAL A 37 -20.77 -8.91 15.38
N LEU A 38 -20.23 -9.94 14.76
CA LEU A 38 -18.89 -9.92 14.16
C LEU A 38 -18.84 -8.97 12.97
N THR A 39 -19.88 -8.94 12.14
CA THR A 39 -19.96 -8.01 10.99
C THR A 39 -20.02 -6.55 11.44
N THR A 40 -20.75 -6.24 12.53
CA THR A 40 -20.80 -4.87 13.08
C THR A 40 -19.48 -4.46 13.71
N VAL A 41 -18.77 -5.37 14.39
CA VAL A 41 -17.45 -5.13 14.95
C VAL A 41 -16.42 -4.92 13.84
N ASP A 42 -16.44 -5.74 12.81
CA ASP A 42 -15.55 -5.60 11.66
C ASP A 42 -15.73 -4.26 10.93
N ALA A 43 -16.99 -3.86 10.71
CA ALA A 43 -17.34 -2.57 10.14
C ALA A 43 -16.86 -1.39 11.00
N ALA A 44 -16.99 -1.49 12.32
CA ALA A 44 -16.49 -0.47 13.25
C ALA A 44 -14.95 -0.38 13.22
N LEU A 45 -14.26 -1.50 13.25
CA LEU A 45 -12.80 -1.55 13.18
C LEU A 45 -12.28 -1.02 11.84
N ALA A 46 -12.93 -1.38 10.72
CA ALA A 46 -12.61 -0.86 9.40
C ALA A 46 -12.81 0.66 9.33
N TRP A 47 -13.86 1.18 9.95
CA TRP A 47 -14.12 2.62 10.04
C TRP A 47 -13.03 3.35 10.85
N PHE A 48 -12.63 2.83 12.00
CA PHE A 48 -11.54 3.41 12.79
C PHE A 48 -10.24 3.40 12.03
N ARG A 49 -9.88 2.29 11.39
CA ARG A 49 -8.66 2.15 10.59
C ARG A 49 -8.67 3.08 9.38
N LYS A 50 -9.81 3.20 8.68
CA LYS A 50 -9.98 4.11 7.55
C LYS A 50 -9.72 5.58 7.94
N ASN A 51 -10.20 6.02 9.09
CA ASN A 51 -10.14 7.42 9.51
C ASN A 51 -8.88 7.77 10.34
N SER A 52 -7.99 6.83 10.59
CA SER A 52 -6.76 7.04 11.35
C SER A 52 -5.58 6.36 10.67
N VAL A 53 -5.16 6.90 9.52
CA VAL A 53 -4.00 6.43 8.78
C VAL A 53 -2.78 7.24 9.19
N TRP A 54 -1.76 6.58 9.72
CA TRP A 54 -0.52 7.24 10.15
C TRP A 54 0.56 7.09 9.09
N PRO A 55 0.83 8.17 8.31
CA PRO A 55 1.81 8.10 7.25
C PRO A 55 3.24 8.13 7.77
N MET A 56 4.11 7.35 7.14
CA MET A 56 5.56 7.42 7.25
C MET A 56 6.11 8.19 6.04
N PRO A 57 6.57 9.42 6.22
CA PRO A 57 7.11 10.20 5.11
C PRO A 57 8.56 9.76 4.78
N MET A 58 8.74 9.19 3.59
CA MET A 58 10.04 8.94 3.00
C MET A 58 10.37 10.05 2.00
N GLY A 59 10.75 11.20 2.53
CA GLY A 59 11.12 12.38 1.73
C GLY A 59 12.55 12.27 1.19
N LEU A 60 12.69 11.97 -0.09
CA LEU A 60 14.00 11.71 -0.72
C LEU A 60 14.45 12.82 -1.67
N ALA A 61 13.52 13.60 -2.22
CA ALA A 61 13.83 14.68 -3.16
C ALA A 61 12.74 15.78 -3.13
N CYS A 62 12.59 16.53 -4.22
CA CYS A 62 11.69 17.68 -4.32
C CYS A 62 10.21 17.38 -3.97
N CYS A 63 9.72 16.18 -4.22
CA CYS A 63 8.36 15.79 -3.81
C CYS A 63 8.14 15.86 -2.30
N ALA A 64 9.20 15.74 -1.48
CA ALA A 64 9.10 15.89 -0.04
C ALA A 64 8.67 17.31 0.38
N ILE A 65 9.07 18.33 -0.37
CA ILE A 65 8.67 19.71 -0.11
C ILE A 65 7.17 19.89 -0.35
N GLU A 66 6.65 19.27 -1.40
CA GLU A 66 5.23 19.28 -1.69
C GLU A 66 4.41 18.47 -0.68
N LEU A 67 4.98 17.38 -0.17
CA LEU A 67 4.39 16.63 0.94
C LEU A 67 4.33 17.46 2.23
N MET A 68 5.36 18.25 2.52
CA MET A 68 5.31 19.22 3.63
C MET A 68 4.26 20.30 3.41
N ALA A 69 4.12 20.79 2.17
CA ALA A 69 3.09 21.74 1.82
C ALA A 69 1.67 21.18 2.01
N ALA A 70 1.47 19.89 1.77
CA ALA A 70 0.20 19.21 2.03
C ALA A 70 -0.15 19.18 3.54
N GLY A 71 0.83 19.17 4.43
CA GLY A 71 0.65 19.32 5.88
C GLY A 71 0.54 20.77 6.37
N ALA A 72 0.67 21.76 5.48
CA ALA A 72 0.56 23.16 5.85
C ALA A 72 -0.90 23.60 6.00
N SER A 73 -1.11 24.74 6.67
CA SER A 73 -2.43 25.27 7.04
C SER A 73 -3.42 25.42 5.89
N ARG A 74 -2.93 25.61 4.66
CA ARG A 74 -3.78 25.77 3.48
C ARG A 74 -4.47 24.47 3.06
N PHE A 75 -3.79 23.32 3.20
CA PHE A 75 -4.27 22.03 2.70
C PHE A 75 -4.66 21.10 3.84
N ASP A 76 -3.88 21.08 4.90
CA ASP A 76 -4.14 20.41 6.18
C ASP A 76 -4.58 18.94 6.09
N ILE A 77 -3.60 18.06 6.06
CA ILE A 77 -3.77 16.59 6.05
C ILE A 77 -4.57 16.07 7.27
N SER A 78 -4.57 16.81 8.38
CA SER A 78 -5.28 16.44 9.60
C SER A 78 -6.78 16.28 9.41
N ARG A 79 -7.37 17.02 8.46
CA ARG A 79 -8.80 16.89 8.10
C ARG A 79 -9.17 15.51 7.56
N PHE A 80 -8.18 14.77 7.09
CA PHE A 80 -8.33 13.42 6.54
C PHE A 80 -7.86 12.32 7.50
N GLY A 81 -7.62 12.65 8.78
CA GLY A 81 -7.19 11.69 9.79
C GLY A 81 -5.74 11.23 9.67
N SER A 82 -4.90 11.96 8.94
CA SER A 82 -3.49 11.62 8.68
C SER A 82 -2.51 12.66 9.22
N GLU A 83 -2.88 13.34 10.31
CA GLU A 83 -2.07 14.39 10.94
C GLU A 83 -0.74 13.85 11.47
N VAL A 84 -0.79 12.67 12.08
CA VAL A 84 0.34 12.13 12.80
C VAL A 84 1.32 11.47 11.84
N MET A 85 2.32 12.22 11.39
CA MET A 85 3.43 11.67 10.63
C MET A 85 4.39 10.94 11.56
N ARG A 86 4.50 9.62 11.41
CA ARG A 86 5.39 8.79 12.22
C ARG A 86 6.67 8.48 11.47
N PHE A 87 7.80 8.89 12.04
CA PHE A 87 9.13 8.55 11.51
C PHE A 87 9.63 7.18 11.98
N SER A 88 8.92 6.56 12.93
CA SER A 88 9.18 5.18 13.33
C SER A 88 8.37 4.22 12.46
N PRO A 89 9.00 3.32 11.69
CA PRO A 89 8.28 2.38 10.83
C PRO A 89 7.32 1.47 11.60
N ARG A 90 7.66 1.13 12.81
CA ARG A 90 6.85 0.24 13.67
C ARG A 90 5.55 0.86 14.17
N GLN A 91 5.39 2.17 14.01
CA GLN A 91 4.22 2.94 14.46
C GLN A 91 3.46 3.56 13.30
N SER A 92 3.79 3.22 12.06
CA SER A 92 3.19 3.77 10.85
C SER A 92 2.48 2.68 10.05
N ASP A 93 1.40 3.08 9.39
CA ASP A 93 0.55 2.18 8.62
C ASP A 93 0.76 2.35 7.11
N CYS A 94 1.10 3.56 6.66
CA CYS A 94 1.22 3.90 5.25
C CYS A 94 2.56 4.57 4.96
N MET A 95 3.37 4.00 4.07
CA MET A 95 4.61 4.61 3.59
C MET A 95 4.32 5.53 2.41
N ILE A 96 4.78 6.78 2.47
CA ILE A 96 4.73 7.72 1.35
C ILE A 96 6.15 7.92 0.84
N VAL A 97 6.47 7.36 -0.32
CA VAL A 97 7.77 7.53 -0.95
C VAL A 97 7.73 8.75 -1.86
N ALA A 98 8.35 9.84 -1.42
CA ALA A 98 8.29 11.14 -2.07
C ALA A 98 9.65 11.51 -2.68
N GLY A 99 9.80 11.29 -3.98
CA GLY A 99 10.98 11.70 -4.74
C GLY A 99 11.78 10.58 -5.37
N THR A 100 12.98 10.94 -5.83
CA THR A 100 13.88 10.04 -6.55
C THR A 100 14.54 9.06 -5.60
N VAL A 101 14.47 7.78 -5.92
CA VAL A 101 15.11 6.70 -5.16
C VAL A 101 16.40 6.29 -5.86
N SER A 102 17.54 6.43 -5.19
CA SER A 102 18.80 5.88 -5.68
C SER A 102 18.94 4.40 -5.27
N TYR A 103 19.72 3.62 -6.05
CA TYR A 103 20.00 2.23 -5.68
C TYR A 103 20.63 2.10 -4.29
N LYS A 104 21.42 3.10 -3.89
CA LYS A 104 22.02 3.16 -2.56
C LYS A 104 20.98 3.27 -1.45
N MET A 105 19.92 4.03 -1.69
CA MET A 105 18.80 4.21 -0.74
C MET A 105 17.78 3.09 -0.81
N ALA A 106 17.69 2.38 -1.91
CA ALA A 106 16.76 1.30 -2.16
C ALA A 106 16.81 0.21 -1.09
N ALA A 107 18.00 -0.20 -0.69
CA ALA A 107 18.20 -1.20 0.36
C ALA A 107 17.69 -0.72 1.73
N SER A 108 17.90 0.56 2.05
CA SER A 108 17.39 1.16 3.30
C SER A 108 15.88 1.28 3.28
N LEU A 109 15.30 1.68 2.15
CA LEU A 109 13.84 1.77 1.97
C LEU A 109 13.18 0.40 2.15
N ARG A 110 13.77 -0.67 1.60
CA ARG A 110 13.27 -2.03 1.80
C ARG A 110 13.31 -2.47 3.26
N ARG A 111 14.41 -2.19 3.97
CA ARG A 111 14.52 -2.49 5.40
C ARG A 111 13.49 -1.76 6.25
N ILE A 112 13.19 -0.51 5.91
CA ILE A 112 12.17 0.29 6.59
C ILE A 112 10.79 -0.30 6.34
N TRP A 113 10.50 -0.69 5.08
CA TRP A 113 9.25 -1.35 4.72
C TRP A 113 9.04 -2.65 5.50
N ASP A 114 10.09 -3.47 5.61
CA ASP A 114 10.01 -4.75 6.33
C ASP A 114 9.81 -4.59 7.85
N GLN A 115 10.12 -3.41 8.40
CA GLN A 115 9.86 -3.07 9.82
C GLN A 115 8.45 -2.57 10.09
N MET A 116 7.69 -2.22 9.05
CA MET A 116 6.30 -1.78 9.22
C MET A 116 5.40 -2.97 9.57
N PRO A 117 4.49 -2.81 10.54
CA PRO A 117 3.52 -3.84 10.90
C PRO A 117 2.52 -4.06 9.75
N GLU A 118 1.98 -5.24 9.64
CA GLU A 118 0.85 -5.52 8.75
C GLU A 118 -0.47 -5.21 9.47
N PRO A 119 -1.46 -4.68 8.77
CA PRO A 119 -1.50 -4.31 7.36
C PRO A 119 -0.80 -2.98 7.08
N ARG A 120 -0.10 -2.92 5.94
CA ARG A 120 0.71 -1.77 5.53
C ARG A 120 0.47 -1.42 4.07
N TRP A 121 0.50 -0.14 3.77
CA TRP A 121 0.23 0.39 2.43
C TRP A 121 1.38 1.28 1.96
N CYS A 122 1.54 1.40 0.64
CA CYS A 122 2.58 2.23 0.04
C CYS A 122 2.00 3.16 -1.02
N ILE A 123 2.33 4.44 -0.92
CA ILE A 123 2.04 5.47 -1.89
C ILE A 123 3.34 5.91 -2.57
N ALA A 124 3.42 5.80 -3.88
CA ALA A 124 4.51 6.34 -4.68
C ALA A 124 4.15 7.76 -5.15
N MET A 125 4.83 8.76 -4.61
CA MET A 125 4.57 10.16 -4.91
C MET A 125 5.54 10.71 -5.95
N GLY A 126 4.98 11.10 -7.09
CA GLY A 126 5.67 11.75 -8.18
C GLY A 126 6.25 10.78 -9.23
N ALA A 127 6.64 11.34 -10.37
CA ALA A 127 7.13 10.57 -11.52
C ALA A 127 8.41 9.78 -11.18
N CYS A 128 9.28 10.33 -10.34
CA CYS A 128 10.53 9.65 -9.96
C CYS A 128 10.29 8.38 -9.14
N ALA A 129 9.37 8.42 -8.17
CA ALA A 129 9.01 7.24 -7.39
C ALA A 129 8.24 6.21 -8.23
N SER A 130 7.40 6.68 -9.16
CA SER A 130 6.56 5.81 -9.98
C SER A 130 7.33 5.06 -11.08
N THR A 131 8.20 5.76 -11.82
CA THR A 131 8.89 5.20 -13.01
C THR A 131 10.34 5.57 -13.15
N GLY A 132 10.93 6.30 -12.16
CA GLY A 132 12.25 6.92 -12.28
C GLY A 132 12.20 8.33 -12.90
N GLY A 133 11.05 8.74 -13.46
CA GLY A 133 10.83 10.06 -14.04
C GLY A 133 11.77 10.35 -15.22
N MET A 134 12.30 11.57 -15.26
CA MET A 134 13.26 12.00 -16.29
C MET A 134 14.67 11.47 -16.03
N TYR A 135 14.97 10.94 -14.84
CA TYR A 135 16.30 10.50 -14.45
C TYR A 135 16.53 9.03 -14.79
N ARG A 136 17.01 8.79 -16.00
CA ARG A 136 17.28 7.43 -16.47
C ARG A 136 18.79 7.14 -16.40
N SER A 137 19.33 7.08 -15.21
CA SER A 137 20.75 6.79 -14.98
C SER A 137 20.95 5.47 -14.23
N TYR A 138 22.18 4.97 -14.24
CA TYR A 138 22.55 3.75 -13.53
C TYR A 138 22.43 3.84 -12.01
N ALA A 139 22.37 5.05 -11.46
CA ALA A 139 22.29 5.30 -10.02
C ALA A 139 20.86 5.41 -9.51
N VAL A 140 19.87 5.59 -10.39
CA VAL A 140 18.47 5.84 -10.04
C VAL A 140 17.62 4.61 -10.30
N LEU A 141 16.88 4.20 -9.26
CA LEU A 141 15.91 3.12 -9.36
C LEU A 141 14.73 3.55 -10.25
N GLN A 142 14.40 2.72 -11.22
CA GLN A 142 13.34 2.99 -12.18
C GLN A 142 11.98 2.45 -11.67
N GLY A 143 11.45 3.10 -10.63
CA GLY A 143 10.20 2.75 -9.98
C GLY A 143 10.39 2.05 -8.63
N VAL A 144 9.64 2.49 -7.63
CA VAL A 144 9.67 1.93 -6.26
C VAL A 144 9.03 0.54 -6.22
N ASP A 145 8.14 0.24 -7.15
CA ASP A 145 7.46 -1.04 -7.33
C ASP A 145 8.42 -2.23 -7.55
N ASN A 146 9.66 -1.96 -7.97
CA ASN A 146 10.70 -2.98 -8.05
C ASN A 146 11.18 -3.48 -6.68
N ILE A 147 10.90 -2.73 -5.60
CA ILE A 147 11.40 -3.04 -4.25
C ILE A 147 10.25 -3.27 -3.28
N VAL A 148 9.21 -2.43 -3.33
CA VAL A 148 8.09 -2.41 -2.40
C VAL A 148 6.79 -2.45 -3.21
N PRO A 149 5.79 -3.27 -2.80
CA PRO A 149 4.49 -3.24 -3.45
C PRO A 149 3.85 -1.86 -3.26
N VAL A 150 3.41 -1.25 -4.36
CA VAL A 150 2.80 0.08 -4.37
C VAL A 150 1.30 -0.05 -4.57
N ASP A 151 0.54 0.59 -3.69
CA ASP A 151 -0.93 0.60 -3.73
C ASP A 151 -1.48 1.73 -4.59
N ILE A 152 -0.89 2.91 -4.48
CA ILE A 152 -1.34 4.11 -5.20
C ILE A 152 -0.14 4.89 -5.75
N TYR A 153 -0.30 5.35 -6.97
CA TYR A 153 0.66 6.23 -7.66
C TYR A 153 0.09 7.64 -7.77
N ILE A 154 0.87 8.63 -7.39
CA ILE A 154 0.54 10.05 -7.55
C ILE A 154 1.37 10.61 -8.69
N SER A 155 0.72 10.97 -9.79
CA SER A 155 1.38 11.57 -10.96
C SER A 155 1.73 13.04 -10.73
N GLY A 156 2.85 13.47 -11.27
CA GLY A 156 3.33 14.86 -11.21
C GLY A 156 4.84 14.93 -10.98
N CYS A 157 5.41 16.13 -11.18
CA CYS A 157 6.86 16.36 -10.99
C CYS A 157 7.13 17.83 -10.55
N PRO A 158 6.93 18.15 -9.26
CA PRO A 158 6.21 17.42 -8.23
C PRO A 158 4.69 17.45 -8.42
N PRO A 159 3.95 16.50 -7.83
CA PRO A 159 2.50 16.56 -7.81
C PRO A 159 2.03 17.66 -6.86
N ARG A 160 0.87 18.26 -7.14
CA ARG A 160 0.27 19.26 -6.26
C ARG A 160 -0.21 18.65 -4.94
N PRO A 161 -0.29 19.42 -3.84
CA PRO A 161 -0.77 18.94 -2.54
C PRO A 161 -2.18 18.34 -2.60
N GLU A 162 -3.05 18.85 -3.47
CA GLU A 162 -4.41 18.32 -3.67
C GLU A 162 -4.36 16.86 -4.18
N ALA A 163 -3.39 16.53 -5.02
CA ALA A 163 -3.22 15.14 -5.51
C ALA A 163 -2.78 14.19 -4.39
N VAL A 164 -2.04 14.70 -3.40
CA VAL A 164 -1.68 13.91 -2.20
C VAL A 164 -2.92 13.64 -1.35
N LEU A 165 -3.79 14.64 -1.16
CA LEU A 165 -5.05 14.48 -0.43
C LEU A 165 -5.99 13.49 -1.15
N ASP A 166 -6.09 13.57 -2.47
CA ASP A 166 -6.88 12.61 -3.28
C ASP A 166 -6.34 11.17 -3.13
N ALA A 167 -5.02 11.01 -3.11
CA ALA A 167 -4.40 9.69 -2.88
C ALA A 167 -4.69 9.15 -1.47
N LEU A 168 -4.68 10.01 -0.45
CA LEU A 168 -5.07 9.62 0.91
C LEU A 168 -6.54 9.17 0.97
N MET A 169 -7.45 9.87 0.31
CA MET A 169 -8.84 9.44 0.22
C MET A 169 -8.98 8.08 -0.47
N LYS A 170 -8.25 7.85 -1.56
CA LYS A 170 -8.24 6.57 -2.27
C LYS A 170 -7.70 5.42 -1.41
N ILE A 171 -6.64 5.67 -0.63
CA ILE A 171 -6.11 4.67 0.32
C ILE A 171 -7.15 4.36 1.40
N GLN A 172 -7.80 5.37 1.95
CA GLN A 172 -8.86 5.20 2.93
C GLN A 172 -10.02 4.36 2.40
N ASP A 173 -10.41 4.58 1.14
CA ASP A 173 -11.44 3.77 0.49
C ASP A 173 -10.99 2.33 0.25
N LYS A 174 -9.71 2.11 -0.06
CA LYS A 174 -9.12 0.78 -0.16
C LYS A 174 -9.14 0.07 1.19
N ILE A 175 -8.73 0.75 2.26
CA ILE A 175 -8.74 0.23 3.64
C ILE A 175 -10.15 -0.12 4.08
N GLY A 176 -11.13 0.73 3.80
CA GLY A 176 -12.53 0.50 4.16
C GLY A 176 -13.18 -0.71 3.49
N LYS A 177 -12.62 -1.18 2.36
CA LYS A 177 -13.07 -2.38 1.65
C LYS A 177 -12.38 -3.66 2.12
N GLN A 178 -11.30 -3.54 2.88
CA GLN A 178 -10.57 -4.71 3.39
C GLN A 178 -11.18 -5.18 4.71
N PRO A 179 -11.59 -6.45 4.82
CA PRO A 179 -12.08 -7.01 6.08
C PRO A 179 -10.93 -7.04 7.09
N VAL A 180 -11.19 -6.54 8.30
CA VAL A 180 -10.17 -6.42 9.35
C VAL A 180 -9.94 -7.75 10.05
N LEU A 181 -11.01 -8.52 10.27
CA LEU A 181 -10.95 -9.76 11.05
C LEU A 181 -10.41 -10.95 10.25
N GLN A 182 -10.50 -10.94 8.91
CA GLN A 182 -9.97 -12.05 8.09
C GLN A 182 -8.43 -12.08 8.05
N ASP A 183 -7.78 -10.92 8.17
CA ASP A 183 -6.31 -10.82 8.13
C ASP A 183 -5.66 -10.89 9.52
N THR A 184 -6.44 -10.85 10.58
CA THR A 184 -5.91 -10.90 11.95
C THR A 184 -5.64 -12.33 12.42
N VAL A 185 -4.59 -12.47 13.24
CA VAL A 185 -4.25 -13.72 13.95
C VAL A 185 -5.46 -14.30 14.70
N ILE A 186 -6.41 -13.44 15.07
CA ILE A 186 -7.67 -13.81 15.73
C ILE A 186 -8.57 -14.65 14.80
N ALA A 187 -8.70 -14.29 13.53
CA ALA A 187 -9.47 -15.09 12.56
C ALA A 187 -8.80 -16.44 12.32
N LYS A 188 -7.46 -16.47 12.22
CA LYS A 188 -6.70 -17.72 12.15
C LYS A 188 -6.88 -18.56 13.42
N ALA A 189 -6.92 -17.94 14.60
CA ALA A 189 -7.11 -18.63 15.87
C ALA A 189 -8.56 -19.14 16.04
N LEU A 190 -9.56 -18.38 15.61
CA LEU A 190 -10.98 -18.80 15.65
C LEU A 190 -11.27 -19.91 14.63
N HIS A 191 -10.61 -19.89 13.46
CA HIS A 191 -10.69 -20.98 12.49
C HIS A 191 -10.04 -22.28 13.00
N PHE A 192 -9.06 -22.18 13.90
CA PHE A 192 -8.38 -23.31 14.49
C PHE A 192 -9.25 -24.06 15.51
N HIS A 193 -10.25 -23.42 16.08
CA HIS A 193 -11.17 -24.04 17.03
C HIS A 193 -12.42 -24.67 16.39
N GLY A 194 -12.66 -24.49 15.10
CA GLY A 194 -13.90 -24.87 14.44
C GLY A 194 -13.85 -26.10 13.51
N THR A 195 -12.71 -26.53 13.06
CA THR A 195 -12.61 -27.72 12.17
C THR A 195 -11.35 -28.52 12.47
N GLY A 196 -11.55 -29.78 12.81
CA GLY A 196 -10.50 -30.73 13.07
C GLY A 196 -9.55 -30.89 11.88
N THR A 197 -8.29 -31.10 12.21
CA THR A 197 -7.14 -31.57 11.42
C THR A 197 -6.81 -30.83 10.11
N PRO A 198 -5.66 -30.16 10.06
CA PRO A 198 -5.08 -29.78 8.78
C PRO A 198 -4.59 -31.03 8.07
N ALA A 199 -5.09 -31.24 6.85
CA ALA A 199 -4.52 -32.22 5.92
C ALA A 199 -3.04 -31.91 5.70
N GLY A 200 -2.20 -32.93 5.83
CA GLY A 200 -0.76 -32.83 5.86
C GLY A 200 -0.18 -32.12 4.63
N GLU A 201 0.66 -31.17 4.91
CA GLU A 201 1.60 -30.61 3.96
C GLU A 201 2.77 -31.58 3.88
N GLU A 202 2.79 -32.39 2.82
CA GLU A 202 3.93 -33.27 2.50
C GLU A 202 5.14 -32.39 2.18
N VAL A 203 6.06 -32.35 3.12
CA VAL A 203 7.43 -31.90 2.85
C VAL A 203 8.13 -33.02 2.07
N SER A 204 8.26 -32.85 0.77
CA SER A 204 9.11 -33.72 -0.05
C SER A 204 10.59 -33.34 0.13
N PRO A 205 11.49 -34.31 0.13
CA PRO A 205 12.90 -34.19 0.47
C PRO A 205 13.75 -33.40 -0.54
#